data_8422fe7e83d6b4ca05db88aebd818959
#
_entry.id   8422fe7e83d6b4ca05db88aebd818959
#
_cell.length_a   1.000
_cell.length_b   1.000
_cell.length_c   1.000
_cell.angle_alpha   90.00
_cell.angle_beta   90.00
_cell.angle_gamma   90.00
#
_symmetry.space_group_name_H-M   'P 1'
#
loop_
_entity.id
_entity.type
_entity.pdbx_description
1 polymer ?
#
loop_
_entity_poly.entity_id
_entity_poly.type
_entity_poly.pdbx_seq_one_letter_code
_entity_poly.pdbx_strand_id
1 'polypeptide(L)'
;MRRKIVPVTPKTLLRSGLECASCTRWEGLPTETDPERAHEAKADRMRRLIRECGACGKMIYVDNEALAYAQYGPARFFPGAQRFSTPVSDDAYLLTCLYVRSYASGRGLGRVLLQSVEASLVKRKVKAVETFATRDEKHALGPIEFYLQNGFYIIRDDPKFPLMRLELKALVGWQINIQFALDGLKIPVRGHVGAPVSFIR
;
A
#
# COMPACT_ATOMS: atom_id res chain seq x y z
N MET A 1 11.89 -18.83 -11.09
CA MET A 1 11.52 -17.60 -10.35
C MET A 1 10.05 -17.69 -9.95
N ARG A 2 9.77 -17.92 -8.67
CA ARG A 2 8.40 -18.08 -8.18
C ARG A 2 7.86 -16.73 -7.69
N ARG A 3 6.76 -16.27 -8.29
CA ARG A 3 6.12 -14.99 -7.94
C ARG A 3 4.73 -15.25 -7.38
N LYS A 4 4.37 -14.55 -6.31
CA LYS A 4 3.04 -14.68 -5.69
C LYS A 4 2.59 -13.38 -5.04
N ILE A 5 1.28 -13.15 -5.10
CA ILE A 5 0.61 -12.08 -4.34
C ILE A 5 -0.18 -12.76 -3.23
N VAL A 6 0.07 -12.34 -2.00
CA VAL A 6 -0.60 -12.91 -0.82
C VAL A 6 -1.31 -11.82 -0.02
N PRO A 7 -2.40 -12.16 0.69
CA PRO A 7 -2.96 -11.24 1.68
C PRO A 7 -1.96 -11.01 2.82
N VAL A 8 -1.97 -9.81 3.36
CA VAL A 8 -1.12 -9.45 4.51
C VAL A 8 -1.80 -9.92 5.80
N THR A 9 -0.99 -10.49 6.68
CA THR A 9 -1.33 -10.82 8.06
C THR A 9 -0.24 -10.27 8.99
N PRO A 10 -0.47 -10.12 10.30
CA PRO A 10 0.57 -9.73 11.24
C PRO A 10 1.85 -10.58 11.11
N LYS A 11 1.67 -11.90 10.97
CA LYS A 11 2.77 -12.85 10.82
C LYS A 11 3.57 -12.65 9.52
N THR A 12 2.87 -12.46 8.38
CA THR A 12 3.56 -12.27 7.08
C THR A 12 4.26 -10.94 7.03
N LEU A 13 3.70 -9.88 7.64
CA LEU A 13 4.33 -8.57 7.70
C LEU A 13 5.59 -8.60 8.56
N LEU A 14 5.53 -9.15 9.77
CA LEU A 14 6.68 -9.26 10.67
C LEU A 14 7.85 -10.02 10.01
N ARG A 15 7.54 -11.11 9.30
CA ARG A 15 8.56 -11.95 8.63
C ARG A 15 9.04 -11.40 7.28
N SER A 16 8.47 -10.31 6.81
CA SER A 16 8.77 -9.77 5.48
C SER A 16 10.15 -9.11 5.38
N GLY A 17 10.73 -8.68 6.50
CA GLY A 17 11.92 -7.83 6.52
C GLY A 17 11.71 -6.48 5.84
N LEU A 18 10.46 -6.01 5.74
CA LEU A 18 10.13 -4.68 5.22
C LEU A 18 10.08 -3.68 6.38
N GLU A 19 10.61 -2.49 6.16
CA GLU A 19 10.54 -1.38 7.13
C GLU A 19 9.09 -1.00 7.49
N CYS A 20 8.15 -1.29 6.59
CA CYS A 20 6.72 -1.12 6.84
C CYS A 20 6.23 -1.89 8.09
N ALA A 21 6.95 -2.93 8.54
CA ALA A 21 6.57 -3.71 9.70
C ALA A 21 6.63 -2.91 11.01
N SER A 22 7.61 -2.00 11.14
CA SER A 22 7.80 -1.11 12.30
C SER A 22 7.34 0.33 12.08
N CYS A 23 6.87 0.67 10.87
CA CYS A 23 6.39 2.02 10.58
C CYS A 23 5.09 2.31 11.33
N THR A 24 5.06 3.37 12.12
CA THR A 24 3.93 3.79 12.98
C THR A 24 3.14 4.97 12.42
N ARG A 25 3.46 5.42 11.22
CA ARG A 25 2.84 6.62 10.61
C ARG A 25 1.32 6.61 10.67
N TRP A 26 0.73 5.50 10.29
CA TRP A 26 -0.72 5.35 10.19
C TRP A 26 -1.37 4.89 11.51
N GLU A 27 -0.57 4.38 12.42
CA GLU A 27 -0.98 3.98 13.75
C GLU A 27 -1.14 5.17 14.70
N GLY A 28 -0.63 6.35 14.31
CA GLY A 28 -0.70 7.56 15.12
C GLY A 28 0.24 7.54 16.34
N LEU A 29 1.24 6.67 16.34
CA LEU A 29 2.26 6.61 17.38
C LEU A 29 3.43 7.56 17.06
N PRO A 30 4.20 7.99 18.09
CA PRO A 30 5.43 8.74 17.89
C PRO A 30 6.44 7.98 17.02
N THR A 31 7.29 8.73 16.32
CA THR A 31 8.33 8.17 15.43
C THR A 31 9.38 7.40 16.21
N GLU A 32 9.65 7.83 17.45
CA GLU A 32 10.62 7.25 18.37
C GLU A 32 10.08 6.03 19.14
N THR A 33 8.91 5.53 18.75
CA THR A 33 8.35 4.33 19.38
C THR A 33 9.29 3.15 19.17
N ASP A 34 9.57 2.44 20.26
CA ASP A 34 10.36 1.21 20.23
C ASP A 34 9.84 0.23 19.17
N PRO A 35 10.73 -0.42 18.38
CA PRO A 35 10.33 -1.29 17.27
C PRO A 35 9.40 -2.44 17.68
N GLU A 36 9.59 -3.06 18.85
CA GLU A 36 8.72 -4.14 19.30
C GLU A 36 7.31 -3.63 19.59
N ARG A 37 7.21 -2.51 20.31
CA ARG A 37 5.94 -1.83 20.57
C ARG A 37 5.27 -1.36 19.27
N ALA A 38 6.04 -0.88 18.32
CA ALA A 38 5.54 -0.49 17.01
C ALA A 38 4.95 -1.69 16.23
N HIS A 39 5.66 -2.82 16.26
CA HIS A 39 5.19 -4.08 15.66
C HIS A 39 3.90 -4.57 16.32
N GLU A 40 3.83 -4.56 17.64
CA GLU A 40 2.66 -5.02 18.40
C GLU A 40 1.43 -4.15 18.09
N ALA A 41 1.57 -2.84 18.17
CA ALA A 41 0.49 -1.90 17.86
C ALA A 41 -0.02 -2.06 16.43
N LYS A 42 0.88 -2.24 15.47
CA LYS A 42 0.52 -2.51 14.08
C LYS A 42 -0.17 -3.86 13.91
N ALA A 43 0.33 -4.89 14.58
CA ALA A 43 -0.26 -6.23 14.56
C ALA A 43 -1.68 -6.23 15.14
N ASP A 44 -1.90 -5.55 16.26
CA ASP A 44 -3.21 -5.45 16.91
C ASP A 44 -4.22 -4.71 16.04
N ARG A 45 -3.82 -3.60 15.45
CA ARG A 45 -4.65 -2.87 14.49
C ARG A 45 -5.01 -3.73 13.30
N MET A 46 -4.04 -4.43 12.74
CA MET A 46 -4.24 -5.33 11.60
C MET A 46 -5.20 -6.48 11.96
N ARG A 47 -5.08 -7.08 13.15
CA ARG A 47 -6.03 -8.10 13.64
C ARG A 47 -7.46 -7.57 13.70
N ARG A 48 -7.65 -6.36 14.25
CA ARG A 48 -8.97 -5.71 14.32
C ARG A 48 -9.51 -5.43 12.92
N LEU A 49 -8.69 -4.84 12.03
CA LEU A 49 -9.07 -4.53 10.67
C LEU A 49 -9.46 -5.79 9.87
N ILE A 50 -8.69 -6.88 10.00
CA ILE A 50 -8.98 -8.16 9.35
C ILE A 50 -10.29 -8.75 9.88
N ARG A 51 -10.54 -8.70 11.18
CA ARG A 51 -11.75 -9.22 11.81
C ARG A 51 -13.01 -8.47 11.37
N GLU A 52 -12.94 -7.14 11.27
CA GLU A 52 -14.10 -6.31 10.94
C GLU A 52 -14.32 -6.15 9.43
N CYS A 53 -13.25 -6.10 8.67
CA CYS A 53 -13.28 -5.74 7.25
C CYS A 53 -12.67 -6.79 6.32
N GLY A 54 -12.19 -7.93 6.85
CA GLY A 54 -11.49 -8.94 6.04
C GLY A 54 -10.07 -8.50 5.67
N ALA A 55 -9.57 -8.95 4.51
CA ALA A 55 -8.19 -8.65 4.10
C ALA A 55 -7.92 -7.14 4.04
N CYS A 56 -6.81 -6.72 4.65
CA CYS A 56 -6.43 -5.31 4.81
C CYS A 56 -5.12 -4.94 4.09
N GLY A 57 -4.59 -5.82 3.28
CA GLY A 57 -3.35 -5.57 2.54
C GLY A 57 -2.96 -6.69 1.61
N LYS A 58 -2.00 -6.38 0.75
CA LYS A 58 -1.39 -7.29 -0.21
C LYS A 58 0.14 -7.21 -0.12
N MET A 59 0.79 -8.32 -0.40
CA MET A 59 2.25 -8.41 -0.46
C MET A 59 2.67 -9.23 -1.66
N ILE A 60 3.68 -8.75 -2.39
CA ILE A 60 4.29 -9.48 -3.50
C ILE A 60 5.58 -10.11 -3.01
N TYR A 61 5.68 -11.41 -3.23
CA TYR A 61 6.90 -12.19 -3.02
C TYR A 61 7.49 -12.64 -4.35
N VAL A 62 8.81 -12.59 -4.44
CA VAL A 62 9.60 -13.17 -5.52
C VAL A 62 10.68 -14.04 -4.87
N ASP A 63 10.71 -15.33 -5.21
CA ASP A 63 11.64 -16.33 -4.63
C ASP A 63 11.75 -16.26 -3.09
N ASN A 64 10.60 -16.15 -2.42
CA ASN A 64 10.43 -16.01 -0.96
C ASN A 64 10.85 -14.66 -0.35
N GLU A 65 11.35 -13.72 -1.12
CA GLU A 65 11.63 -12.36 -0.67
C GLU A 65 10.39 -11.46 -0.86
N ALA A 66 10.01 -10.70 0.18
CA ALA A 66 8.95 -9.71 0.08
C ALA A 66 9.48 -8.46 -0.61
N LEU A 67 8.95 -8.12 -1.78
CA LEU A 67 9.40 -6.98 -2.58
C LEU A 67 8.46 -5.79 -2.55
N ALA A 68 7.17 -6.02 -2.33
CA ALA A 68 6.18 -4.95 -2.33
C ALA A 68 5.08 -5.21 -1.31
N TYR A 69 4.52 -4.13 -0.76
CA TYR A 69 3.50 -4.16 0.29
C TYR A 69 2.49 -3.05 0.09
N ALA A 70 1.21 -3.36 0.25
CA ALA A 70 0.14 -2.40 0.34
C ALA A 70 -0.73 -2.66 1.56
N GLN A 71 -1.20 -1.59 2.20
CA GLN A 71 -2.19 -1.65 3.29
C GLN A 71 -3.34 -0.71 2.99
N TYR A 72 -4.56 -1.16 3.28
CA TYR A 72 -5.79 -0.41 3.02
C TYR A 72 -6.91 -0.81 3.99
N GLY A 73 -7.88 0.07 4.15
CA GLY A 73 -9.06 -0.17 4.97
C GLY A 73 -9.88 1.10 5.20
N PRO A 74 -10.99 1.04 5.93
CA PRO A 74 -11.72 2.24 6.34
C PRO A 74 -10.83 3.19 7.15
N ALA A 75 -10.93 4.50 6.88
CA ALA A 75 -10.04 5.52 7.47
C ALA A 75 -10.04 5.53 9.00
N ARG A 76 -11.18 5.15 9.63
CA ARG A 76 -11.30 5.05 11.11
C ARG A 76 -10.28 4.13 11.77
N PHE A 77 -9.68 3.19 11.03
CA PHE A 77 -8.62 2.32 11.54
C PHE A 77 -7.23 2.93 11.48
N PHE A 78 -7.09 4.12 10.91
CA PHE A 78 -5.80 4.76 10.68
C PHE A 78 -5.77 6.17 11.28
N PRO A 79 -5.61 6.31 12.61
CA PRO A 79 -5.61 7.63 13.27
C PRO A 79 -4.52 8.56 12.72
N GLY A 80 -3.45 8.03 12.14
CA GLY A 80 -2.45 8.83 11.43
C GLY A 80 -2.99 9.63 10.25
N ALA A 81 -4.17 9.28 9.72
CA ALA A 81 -4.84 10.06 8.68
C ALA A 81 -5.27 11.45 9.16
N GLN A 82 -5.50 11.64 10.47
CA GLN A 82 -5.86 12.95 11.06
C GLN A 82 -4.73 13.99 10.97
N ARG A 83 -3.52 13.59 10.60
CA ARG A 83 -2.39 14.53 10.35
C ARG A 83 -2.53 15.31 9.05
N PHE A 84 -3.42 14.89 8.18
CA PHE A 84 -3.68 15.56 6.91
C PHE A 84 -4.85 16.53 7.06
N SER A 85 -4.80 17.62 6.30
CA SER A 85 -5.77 18.71 6.38
C SER A 85 -7.18 18.33 5.95
N THR A 86 -7.31 17.23 5.21
CA THR A 86 -8.58 16.81 4.61
C THR A 86 -8.94 15.39 5.08
N PRO A 87 -10.16 15.15 5.56
CA PRO A 87 -10.61 13.82 5.89
C PRO A 87 -10.85 12.97 4.63
N VAL A 88 -10.63 11.68 4.76
CA VAL A 88 -11.03 10.67 3.75
C VAL A 88 -12.55 10.57 3.71
N SER A 89 -13.12 10.37 2.52
CA SER A 89 -14.56 10.24 2.32
C SER A 89 -15.14 8.98 3.00
N ASP A 90 -16.34 9.06 3.54
CA ASP A 90 -16.98 7.95 4.27
C ASP A 90 -17.25 6.73 3.39
N ASP A 91 -17.38 6.91 2.09
CA ASP A 91 -17.67 5.86 1.12
C ASP A 91 -16.42 5.23 0.50
N ALA A 92 -15.21 5.70 0.90
CA ALA A 92 -13.94 5.23 0.39
C ALA A 92 -13.14 4.43 1.43
N TYR A 93 -12.30 3.51 0.93
CA TYR A 93 -11.21 2.94 1.72
C TYR A 93 -9.95 3.77 1.54
N LEU A 94 -9.22 3.97 2.62
CA LEU A 94 -7.91 4.60 2.59
C LEU A 94 -6.84 3.56 2.22
N LEU A 95 -6.09 3.82 1.14
CA LEU A 95 -4.83 3.15 0.82
C LEU A 95 -3.72 3.89 1.57
N THR A 96 -3.20 3.28 2.63
CA THR A 96 -2.22 3.91 3.52
C THR A 96 -0.79 3.70 3.07
N CYS A 97 -0.47 2.51 2.59
CA CYS A 97 0.85 2.14 2.13
C CYS A 97 0.77 1.54 0.75
N LEU A 98 1.68 1.96 -0.12
CA LEU A 98 2.01 1.31 -1.38
C LEU A 98 3.54 1.38 -1.52
N TYR A 99 4.21 0.34 -1.08
CA TYR A 99 5.67 0.28 -0.96
C TYR A 99 6.26 -0.76 -1.92
N VAL A 100 7.35 -0.42 -2.55
CA VAL A 100 8.19 -1.34 -3.33
C VAL A 100 9.63 -1.15 -2.90
N ARG A 101 10.38 -2.26 -2.70
CA ARG A 101 11.82 -2.16 -2.41
C ARG A 101 12.53 -1.37 -3.52
N SER A 102 13.46 -0.50 -3.13
CA SER A 102 14.15 0.43 -4.03
C SER A 102 14.75 -0.25 -5.26
N TYR A 103 15.49 -1.32 -5.06
CA TYR A 103 16.14 -2.06 -6.16
C TYR A 103 15.15 -2.75 -7.11
N ALA A 104 13.89 -2.94 -6.72
CA ALA A 104 12.82 -3.50 -7.53
C ALA A 104 11.84 -2.43 -8.05
N SER A 105 12.07 -1.16 -7.72
CA SER A 105 11.26 -0.02 -8.14
C SER A 105 11.41 0.25 -9.65
N GLY A 106 10.47 0.99 -10.23
CA GLY A 106 10.48 1.33 -11.66
C GLY A 106 10.20 0.17 -12.63
N ARG A 107 9.82 -1.01 -12.12
CA ARG A 107 9.61 -2.24 -12.91
C ARG A 107 8.16 -2.71 -12.95
N GLY A 108 7.22 -1.84 -12.62
CA GLY A 108 5.79 -2.12 -12.68
C GLY A 108 5.20 -2.82 -11.45
N LEU A 109 6.01 -3.20 -10.44
CA LEU A 109 5.52 -3.87 -9.24
C LEU A 109 4.46 -3.07 -8.48
N GLY A 110 4.65 -1.75 -8.35
CA GLY A 110 3.69 -0.86 -7.70
C GLY A 110 2.34 -0.87 -8.39
N ARG A 111 2.33 -0.84 -9.74
CA ARG A 111 1.10 -0.92 -10.53
C ARG A 111 0.38 -2.26 -10.35
N VAL A 112 1.09 -3.38 -10.44
CA VAL A 112 0.50 -4.72 -10.25
C VAL A 112 -0.04 -4.88 -8.83
N LEU A 113 0.69 -4.37 -7.82
CA LEU A 113 0.23 -4.37 -6.44
C LEU A 113 -1.05 -3.55 -6.26
N LEU A 114 -1.10 -2.33 -6.82
CA LEU A 114 -2.30 -1.48 -6.79
C LEU A 114 -3.49 -2.17 -7.46
N GLN A 115 -3.32 -2.74 -8.65
CA GLN A 115 -4.36 -3.50 -9.35
C GLN A 115 -4.86 -4.69 -8.51
N SER A 116 -4.00 -5.34 -7.74
CA SER A 116 -4.40 -6.43 -6.84
C SER A 116 -5.23 -5.95 -5.65
N VAL A 117 -4.98 -4.72 -5.17
CA VAL A 117 -5.80 -4.04 -4.16
C VAL A 117 -7.16 -3.69 -4.75
N GLU A 118 -7.20 -3.03 -5.90
CA GLU A 118 -8.41 -2.65 -6.63
C GLU A 118 -9.32 -3.85 -6.85
N ALA A 119 -8.80 -4.95 -7.41
CA ALA A 119 -9.55 -6.18 -7.62
C ALA A 119 -10.13 -6.76 -6.32
N SER A 120 -9.40 -6.67 -5.21
CA SER A 120 -9.91 -7.08 -3.89
C SER A 120 -11.04 -6.20 -3.40
N LEU A 121 -10.95 -4.90 -3.60
CA LEU A 121 -11.95 -3.92 -3.15
C LEU A 121 -13.21 -3.96 -4.03
N VAL A 122 -13.07 -4.14 -5.34
CA VAL A 122 -14.20 -4.37 -6.27
C VAL A 122 -15.01 -5.60 -5.85
N LYS A 123 -14.35 -6.74 -5.57
CA LYS A 123 -15.03 -7.96 -5.07
C LYS A 123 -15.80 -7.73 -3.78
N ARG A 124 -15.39 -6.77 -2.98
CA ARG A 124 -16.02 -6.39 -1.70
C ARG A 124 -17.04 -5.27 -1.85
N LYS A 125 -17.32 -4.83 -3.09
CA LYS A 125 -18.28 -3.78 -3.41
C LYS A 125 -17.94 -2.43 -2.74
N VAL A 126 -16.66 -2.17 -2.48
CA VAL A 126 -16.19 -0.85 -2.03
C VAL A 126 -16.37 0.13 -3.18
N LYS A 127 -16.86 1.34 -2.89
CA LYS A 127 -17.18 2.32 -3.95
C LYS A 127 -15.93 2.97 -4.53
N ALA A 128 -15.03 3.38 -3.65
CA ALA A 128 -13.82 4.10 -4.03
C ALA A 128 -12.63 3.75 -3.14
N VAL A 129 -11.45 4.04 -3.63
CA VAL A 129 -10.22 4.07 -2.83
C VAL A 129 -9.62 5.46 -2.88
N GLU A 130 -9.20 5.96 -1.72
CA GLU A 130 -8.52 7.24 -1.59
C GLU A 130 -7.13 7.06 -1.01
N THR A 131 -6.23 7.97 -1.32
CA THR A 131 -4.87 7.99 -0.80
C THR A 131 -4.35 9.42 -0.72
N PHE A 132 -3.50 9.69 0.27
CA PHE A 132 -2.71 10.91 0.28
C PHE A 132 -1.46 10.69 -0.57
N ALA A 133 -1.29 11.50 -1.60
CA ALA A 133 -0.10 11.52 -2.42
C ALA A 133 0.88 12.59 -1.95
N THR A 134 2.06 12.64 -2.52
CA THR A 134 3.04 13.70 -2.28
C THR A 134 3.49 14.36 -3.58
N ARG A 135 3.81 15.67 -3.49
CA ARG A 135 4.51 16.41 -4.53
C ARG A 135 6.04 16.44 -4.31
N ASP A 136 6.50 15.90 -3.18
CA ASP A 136 7.91 15.80 -2.84
C ASP A 136 8.40 14.36 -3.06
N GLU A 137 9.30 14.17 -4.02
CA GLU A 137 9.87 12.85 -4.37
C GLU A 137 10.62 12.19 -3.22
N LYS A 138 11.05 12.95 -2.22
CA LYS A 138 11.77 12.41 -1.04
C LYS A 138 10.84 11.97 0.08
N HIS A 139 9.54 12.21 -0.05
CA HIS A 139 8.59 11.89 1.00
C HIS A 139 8.18 10.41 0.95
N ALA A 140 7.76 9.91 2.13
CA ALA A 140 7.37 8.51 2.34
C ALA A 140 6.00 8.12 1.73
N LEU A 141 5.25 9.05 1.19
CA LEU A 141 4.01 8.78 0.44
C LEU A 141 4.33 8.61 -1.05
N GLY A 142 3.46 7.89 -1.75
CA GLY A 142 3.61 7.72 -3.18
C GLY A 142 3.46 9.05 -3.94
N PRO A 143 4.21 9.25 -5.04
CA PRO A 143 4.16 10.48 -5.82
C PRO A 143 2.82 10.62 -6.54
N ILE A 144 2.35 11.85 -6.69
CA ILE A 144 1.08 12.19 -7.35
C ILE A 144 1.00 11.63 -8.77
N GLU A 145 2.11 11.69 -9.52
CA GLU A 145 2.21 11.23 -10.91
C GLU A 145 1.90 9.75 -11.04
N PHE A 146 2.37 8.93 -10.08
CA PHE A 146 2.07 7.51 -10.07
C PHE A 146 0.57 7.25 -9.97
N TYR A 147 -0.12 7.96 -9.08
CA TYR A 147 -1.56 7.78 -8.91
C TYR A 147 -2.36 8.31 -10.09
N LEU A 148 -1.99 9.46 -10.67
CA LEU A 148 -2.61 9.99 -11.89
C LEU A 148 -2.50 9.00 -13.05
N GLN A 149 -1.32 8.40 -13.26
CA GLN A 149 -1.09 7.38 -14.30
C GLN A 149 -1.88 6.09 -14.08
N ASN A 150 -2.38 5.86 -12.87
CA ASN A 150 -3.21 4.71 -12.51
C ASN A 150 -4.69 5.06 -12.30
N GLY A 151 -5.15 6.17 -12.88
CA GLY A 151 -6.56 6.54 -12.95
C GLY A 151 -7.12 7.25 -11.73
N PHE A 152 -6.30 7.58 -10.76
CA PHE A 152 -6.71 8.46 -9.66
C PHE A 152 -6.84 9.90 -10.15
N TYR A 153 -7.69 10.66 -9.49
CA TYR A 153 -7.82 12.10 -9.68
C TYR A 153 -7.79 12.81 -8.32
N ILE A 154 -7.42 14.09 -8.32
CA ILE A 154 -7.37 14.89 -7.11
C ILE A 154 -8.80 15.30 -6.74
N ILE A 155 -9.22 14.98 -5.50
CA ILE A 155 -10.51 15.43 -4.96
C ILE A 155 -10.35 16.60 -3.98
N ARG A 156 -9.18 16.72 -3.36
CA ARG A 156 -8.81 17.87 -2.55
C ARG A 156 -7.36 18.22 -2.82
N ASP A 157 -7.16 19.37 -3.35
CA ASP A 157 -5.81 19.88 -3.62
C ASP A 157 -5.19 20.43 -2.33
N ASP A 158 -3.97 19.99 -2.07
CA ASP A 158 -3.15 20.43 -0.95
C ASP A 158 -1.73 20.64 -1.50
N PRO A 159 -1.03 21.72 -1.11
CA PRO A 159 0.30 22.00 -1.63
C PRO A 159 1.34 20.90 -1.41
N LYS A 160 1.18 20.10 -0.35
CA LYS A 160 2.12 19.03 0.01
C LYS A 160 1.52 17.65 -0.19
N PHE A 161 0.27 17.44 0.27
CA PHE A 161 -0.36 16.13 0.37
C PHE A 161 -1.78 16.12 -0.19
N PRO A 162 -1.95 16.24 -1.52
CA PRO A 162 -3.27 16.16 -2.12
C PRO A 162 -3.94 14.82 -1.81
N LEU A 163 -5.26 14.86 -1.57
CA LEU A 163 -6.08 13.66 -1.45
C LEU A 163 -6.56 13.26 -2.83
N MET A 164 -6.21 12.03 -3.21
CA MET A 164 -6.53 11.45 -4.51
C MET A 164 -7.53 10.33 -4.37
N ARG A 165 -8.39 10.15 -5.38
CA ARG A 165 -9.48 9.18 -5.40
C ARG A 165 -9.53 8.40 -6.71
N LEU A 166 -9.90 7.12 -6.61
CA LEU A 166 -10.22 6.25 -7.73
C LEU A 166 -11.61 5.62 -7.49
N GLU A 167 -12.53 5.79 -8.46
CA GLU A 167 -13.83 5.13 -8.44
C GLU A 167 -13.73 3.67 -8.89
N LEU A 168 -14.02 2.75 -7.98
CA LEU A 168 -13.89 1.33 -8.27
C LEU A 168 -15.02 0.76 -9.15
N LYS A 169 -16.17 1.44 -9.23
CA LYS A 169 -17.26 1.04 -10.13
C LYS A 169 -16.86 1.04 -11.60
N ALA A 170 -15.99 1.95 -12.00
CA ALA A 170 -15.47 2.02 -13.37
C ALA A 170 -14.64 0.78 -13.76
N LEU A 171 -14.16 0.03 -12.78
CA LEU A 171 -13.33 -1.16 -12.97
C LEU A 171 -14.15 -2.46 -12.99
N VAL A 172 -15.46 -2.40 -12.75
CA VAL A 172 -16.35 -3.57 -12.82
C VAL A 172 -16.44 -4.01 -14.28
N GLY A 173 -15.83 -5.15 -14.61
CA GLY A 173 -15.70 -5.66 -15.98
C GLY A 173 -14.26 -5.75 -16.48
N TRP A 174 -13.33 -5.09 -15.83
CA TRP A 174 -11.90 -5.24 -16.10
C TRP A 174 -11.34 -6.48 -15.39
N GLN A 175 -11.36 -7.60 -16.07
CA GLN A 175 -10.66 -8.81 -15.62
C GLN A 175 -9.18 -8.72 -16.02
N ILE A 176 -8.39 -8.03 -15.19
CA ILE A 176 -6.93 -8.07 -15.33
C ILE A 176 -6.46 -9.41 -14.76
N ASN A 177 -5.77 -10.20 -15.57
CA ASN A 177 -5.05 -11.35 -15.04
C ASN A 177 -3.79 -10.86 -14.32
N ILE A 178 -3.97 -10.54 -13.04
CA ILE A 178 -2.93 -9.94 -12.19
C ILE A 178 -1.71 -10.87 -12.08
N GLN A 179 -1.92 -12.19 -12.05
CA GLN A 179 -0.82 -13.15 -12.01
C GLN A 179 -0.01 -13.10 -13.32
N PHE A 180 -0.68 -13.05 -14.46
CA PHE A 180 0.00 -12.91 -15.75
C PHE A 180 0.77 -11.59 -15.85
N ALA A 181 0.19 -10.49 -15.37
CA ALA A 181 0.88 -9.21 -15.31
C ALA A 181 2.13 -9.26 -14.41
N LEU A 182 2.03 -9.92 -13.25
CA LEU A 182 3.16 -10.11 -12.34
C LEU A 182 4.27 -10.97 -12.98
N ASP A 183 3.91 -12.05 -13.65
CA ASP A 183 4.86 -12.97 -14.27
C ASP A 183 5.62 -12.34 -15.45
N GLY A 184 5.00 -11.37 -16.13
CA GLY A 184 5.61 -10.61 -17.23
C GLY A 184 6.66 -9.57 -16.80
N LEU A 185 6.76 -9.22 -15.52
CA LEU A 185 7.68 -8.18 -15.06
C LEU A 185 9.14 -8.65 -15.10
N LYS A 186 10.05 -7.78 -15.56
CA LYS A 186 11.50 -8.00 -15.48
C LYS A 186 12.03 -7.55 -14.11
N ILE A 187 12.06 -8.47 -13.15
CA ILE A 187 12.52 -8.21 -11.78
C ILE A 187 13.93 -8.77 -11.61
N PRO A 188 14.91 -7.98 -11.11
CA PRO A 188 16.25 -8.49 -10.87
C PRO A 188 16.25 -9.51 -9.73
N VAL A 189 16.96 -10.61 -9.91
CA VAL A 189 17.28 -11.57 -8.83
C VAL A 189 18.49 -11.04 -8.09
N ARG A 190 18.41 -10.97 -6.77
CA ARG A 190 19.50 -10.42 -5.96
C ARG A 190 20.51 -11.46 -5.50
N GLY A 191 21.81 -11.06 -5.60
CA GLY A 191 22.77 -11.40 -4.60
C GLY A 191 22.74 -10.34 -3.48
N HIS A 192 22.83 -10.75 -2.23
CA HIS A 192 22.68 -9.93 -1.02
C HIS A 192 23.50 -8.63 -1.02
N VAL A 193 22.89 -7.48 -0.91
CA VAL A 193 23.47 -6.27 -0.30
C VAL A 193 22.34 -5.39 0.27
N GLY A 194 22.47 -4.99 1.52
CA GLY A 194 21.56 -4.03 2.17
C GLY A 194 21.71 -2.64 1.56
N ALA A 195 20.61 -2.00 1.25
CA ALA A 195 20.60 -0.62 0.78
C ALA A 195 19.31 0.10 1.20
N PRO A 196 19.37 1.42 1.35
CA PRO A 196 18.34 2.23 1.96
C PRO A 196 17.09 2.39 1.11
N VAL A 197 16.06 2.86 1.78
CA VAL A 197 14.67 3.07 1.34
C VAL A 197 14.57 4.02 0.16
N SER A 198 13.81 3.66 -0.85
CA SER A 198 13.19 4.66 -1.71
C SER A 198 11.76 4.25 -2.07
N PHE A 199 10.90 5.24 -2.09
CA PHE A 199 9.52 5.12 -2.51
C PHE A 199 9.43 4.97 -4.03
N ILE A 200 8.31 4.53 -4.53
CA ILE A 200 8.02 4.23 -5.93
C ILE A 200 8.58 5.30 -6.87
N ARG A 201 9.45 4.91 -7.78
CA ARG A 201 9.66 5.60 -9.06
C ARG A 201 8.88 4.93 -10.15
#